data_6bdf8cc84f4c6c49bd75440321603f7e
#
_entry.id   6bdf8cc84f4c6c49bd75440321603f7e
#
_cell.length_a   1.000
_cell.length_b   1.000
_cell.length_c   1.000
_cell.angle_alpha   90.00
_cell.angle_beta   90.00
_cell.angle_gamma   90.00
#
_symmetry.space_group_name_H-M   'P 1'
#
loop_
_entity.id
_entity.type
_entity.pdbx_description
1 polymer ?
#
loop_
_entity_poly.entity_id
_entity_poly.type
_entity_poly.pdbx_seq_one_letter_code
_entity_poly.pdbx_strand_id
1 'polypeptide(L)'
;RLIKLDSSTRIANYYLADCFLKTGDYEQAYTYSARSLNFYPDNKDIKTQLIEIKDKIGKAFFLETKKTVERARDLVKLMFYKREKNVPTIKVGIATDLKDFSFRCGGKFIISDAKNSFYGVKDRFYKIIFQNKRLYLLDDKTGTVYKKFKSPVSIKSDGFPFYILDITYGRANFWHKKIDRIYRGDLKLIAEKDITLINILGIEEYLYGVLPSEIPAKSDKEALRAQAIAARTLVLRSLKHKRHPNSDFDVCADVHCQVYQGMSVETASTNKAVDETRGQIVLYKTDPIEAIYHANCGGCLRSEVFSKKEYYAQGFDSAKGGCLSSPYEEENWFITFPESFCSHSYRSNYRWQRAYDEEDFLLAFGYPLKDVTSVTPLEKIPCAAYKAIEITTLKDKVTVRGDFNLRNYLDKLRSSAFKVDLKFSPQKKAKMMFFWGAGFGHGVGMCQEGAQFMAESGFTYQEILKHYYPNTEIIKHY
;
A
#
# COMPACT_ATOMS: atom_id res chain seq x y z
N ARG A 1 -10.81 16.45 14.72
CA ARG A 1 -11.44 16.95 13.47
C ARG A 1 -10.48 16.85 12.28
N LEU A 2 -9.20 17.27 12.40
CA LEU A 2 -8.19 17.20 11.33
C LEU A 2 -8.01 15.79 10.76
N ILE A 3 -7.88 14.76 11.59
CA ILE A 3 -7.75 13.35 11.14
C ILE A 3 -9.00 12.86 10.40
N LYS A 4 -10.21 13.37 10.73
CA LYS A 4 -11.43 13.04 9.99
C LYS A 4 -11.45 13.71 8.60
N LEU A 5 -10.79 14.86 8.45
CA LEU A 5 -10.68 15.59 7.19
C LEU A 5 -9.53 15.06 6.34
N ASP A 6 -8.41 14.73 6.96
CA ASP A 6 -7.24 14.14 6.31
C ASP A 6 -6.55 13.14 7.26
N SER A 7 -6.85 11.85 7.07
CA SER A 7 -6.24 10.75 7.86
C SER A 7 -4.74 10.58 7.63
N SER A 8 -4.18 11.23 6.61
CA SER A 8 -2.75 11.23 6.31
C SER A 8 -1.98 12.34 7.03
N THR A 9 -2.66 13.19 7.80
CA THR A 9 -2.01 14.22 8.63
C THR A 9 -1.30 13.55 9.81
N ARG A 10 0.00 13.34 9.68
CA ARG A 10 0.82 12.55 10.60
C ARG A 10 0.99 13.24 11.94
N ILE A 11 1.31 14.53 11.90
CA ILE A 11 1.53 15.33 13.10
C ILE A 11 0.30 15.42 13.99
N ALA A 12 -0.91 15.36 13.41
CA ALA A 12 -2.14 15.33 14.18
C ALA A 12 -2.25 14.10 15.11
N ASN A 13 -1.55 13.01 14.82
CA ASN A 13 -1.50 11.85 15.71
C ASN A 13 -0.69 12.16 16.99
N TYR A 14 0.41 12.91 16.85
CA TYR A 14 1.23 13.33 17.99
C TYR A 14 0.42 14.22 18.95
N TYR A 15 -0.22 15.28 18.42
CA TYR A 15 -1.03 16.18 19.24
C TYR A 15 -2.29 15.50 19.81
N LEU A 16 -2.88 14.54 19.11
CA LEU A 16 -3.98 13.75 19.67
C LEU A 16 -3.53 12.88 20.84
N ALA A 17 -2.34 12.26 20.73
CA ALA A 17 -1.77 11.51 21.82
C ALA A 17 -1.57 12.40 23.06
N ASP A 18 -1.06 13.61 22.87
CA ASP A 18 -0.90 14.60 23.96
C ASP A 18 -2.24 15.03 24.56
N CYS A 19 -3.25 15.31 23.74
CA CYS A 19 -4.60 15.62 24.23
C CYS A 19 -5.19 14.49 25.07
N PHE A 20 -5.10 13.23 24.58
CA PHE A 20 -5.62 12.09 25.33
C PHE A 20 -4.82 11.81 26.60
N LEU A 21 -3.50 12.02 26.59
CA LEU A 21 -2.66 11.92 27.77
C LEU A 21 -3.09 12.95 28.86
N LYS A 22 -3.35 14.20 28.47
CA LYS A 22 -3.82 15.27 29.35
C LYS A 22 -5.25 15.05 29.90
N THR A 23 -6.10 14.36 29.13
CA THR A 23 -7.47 14.03 29.55
C THR A 23 -7.57 12.70 30.30
N GLY A 24 -6.47 11.96 30.47
CA GLY A 24 -6.43 10.70 31.21
C GLY A 24 -6.90 9.47 30.41
N ASP A 25 -7.19 9.61 29.11
CA ASP A 25 -7.50 8.48 28.23
C ASP A 25 -6.20 7.87 27.69
N TYR A 26 -5.53 7.14 28.58
CA TYR A 26 -4.19 6.58 28.29
C TYR A 26 -4.19 5.53 27.15
N GLU A 27 -5.29 4.82 26.93
CA GLU A 27 -5.39 3.82 25.84
C GLU A 27 -5.40 4.49 24.47
N GLN A 28 -6.20 5.56 24.32
CA GLN A 28 -6.20 6.36 23.10
C GLN A 28 -4.86 7.10 22.94
N ALA A 29 -4.32 7.66 24.01
CA ALA A 29 -2.99 8.28 24.00
C ALA A 29 -1.93 7.31 23.48
N TYR A 30 -1.93 6.06 23.96
CA TYR A 30 -1.01 5.01 23.49
C TYR A 30 -1.19 4.72 22.00
N THR A 31 -2.44 4.57 21.56
CA THR A 31 -2.77 4.26 20.17
C THR A 31 -2.24 5.34 19.21
N TYR A 32 -2.45 6.61 19.53
CA TYR A 32 -2.03 7.72 18.68
C TYR A 32 -0.52 8.00 18.79
N SER A 33 0.09 7.85 19.96
CA SER A 33 1.54 8.00 20.13
C SER A 33 2.30 6.87 19.40
N ALA A 34 1.83 5.62 19.49
CA ALA A 34 2.41 4.51 18.75
C ALA A 34 2.29 4.70 17.22
N ARG A 35 1.15 5.25 16.73
CA ARG A 35 1.01 5.65 15.32
C ARG A 35 2.00 6.74 14.95
N SER A 36 2.18 7.76 15.77
CA SER A 36 3.17 8.81 15.54
C SER A 36 4.59 8.26 15.43
N LEU A 37 4.95 7.32 16.29
CA LEU A 37 6.28 6.68 16.25
C LEU A 37 6.48 5.87 14.96
N ASN A 38 5.44 5.28 14.38
CA ASN A 38 5.54 4.62 13.06
C ASN A 38 5.86 5.62 11.93
N PHE A 39 5.45 6.88 12.08
CA PHE A 39 5.78 7.93 11.10
C PHE A 39 7.18 8.51 11.30
N TYR A 40 7.55 8.70 12.56
CA TYR A 40 8.77 9.37 12.99
C TYR A 40 9.56 8.44 13.93
N PRO A 41 10.13 7.32 13.43
CA PRO A 41 10.68 6.25 14.27
C PRO A 41 11.88 6.69 15.11
N ASP A 42 12.58 7.75 14.69
CA ASP A 42 13.76 8.27 15.36
C ASP A 42 13.49 9.49 16.25
N ASN A 43 12.25 10.00 16.27
CA ASN A 43 11.88 11.16 17.07
C ASN A 43 11.91 10.83 18.56
N LYS A 44 12.71 11.59 19.31
CA LYS A 44 12.95 11.38 20.75
C LYS A 44 11.72 11.76 21.59
N ASP A 45 11.01 12.83 21.22
CA ASP A 45 9.88 13.34 22.00
C ASP A 45 8.71 12.36 21.96
N ILE A 46 8.44 11.79 20.78
CA ILE A 46 7.42 10.74 20.61
C ILE A 46 7.79 9.48 21.40
N LYS A 47 9.08 9.09 21.41
CA LYS A 47 9.55 7.95 22.21
C LYS A 47 9.35 8.21 23.72
N THR A 48 9.68 9.40 24.17
CA THR A 48 9.50 9.81 25.56
C THR A 48 8.03 9.83 25.97
N GLN A 49 7.18 10.44 25.14
CA GLN A 49 5.74 10.44 25.34
C GLN A 49 5.16 9.02 25.43
N LEU A 50 5.61 8.12 24.54
CA LEU A 50 5.14 6.72 24.53
C LEU A 50 5.56 5.96 25.80
N ILE A 51 6.75 6.25 26.36
CA ILE A 51 7.22 5.66 27.61
C ILE A 51 6.33 6.14 28.76
N GLU A 52 6.10 7.45 28.89
CA GLU A 52 5.22 8.03 29.90
C GLU A 52 3.81 7.41 29.86
N ILE A 53 3.22 7.29 28.64
CA ILE A 53 1.90 6.69 28.47
C ILE A 53 1.89 5.22 28.92
N LYS A 54 2.92 4.45 28.59
CA LYS A 54 3.03 3.03 29.02
C LYS A 54 3.08 2.89 30.52
N ASP A 55 3.77 3.77 31.21
CA ASP A 55 3.85 3.76 32.67
C ASP A 55 2.49 4.09 33.30
N LYS A 56 1.71 4.98 32.72
CA LYS A 56 0.34 5.33 33.17
C LYS A 56 -0.66 4.18 32.93
N ILE A 57 -0.58 3.49 31.79
CA ILE A 57 -1.47 2.35 31.47
C ILE A 57 -1.17 1.16 32.39
N GLY A 58 0.11 0.92 32.70
CA GLY A 58 0.55 -0.20 33.53
C GLY A 58 0.60 -1.56 32.81
N LYS A 59 1.30 -2.51 33.40
CA LYS A 59 1.55 -3.84 32.81
C LYS A 59 0.30 -4.71 32.64
N ALA A 60 -0.69 -4.52 33.50
CA ALA A 60 -1.92 -5.35 33.50
C ALA A 60 -2.71 -5.20 32.19
N PHE A 61 -2.80 -4.00 31.64
CA PHE A 61 -3.47 -3.73 30.36
C PHE A 61 -2.84 -4.52 29.21
N PHE A 62 -1.50 -4.52 29.11
CA PHE A 62 -0.83 -5.26 28.03
C PHE A 62 -0.97 -6.76 28.17
N LEU A 63 -1.02 -7.29 29.40
CA LEU A 63 -1.27 -8.72 29.64
C LEU A 63 -2.69 -9.14 29.25
N GLU A 64 -3.69 -8.34 29.59
CA GLU A 64 -5.09 -8.59 29.22
C GLU A 64 -5.30 -8.51 27.70
N THR A 65 -4.74 -7.47 27.05
CA THR A 65 -4.75 -7.34 25.60
C THR A 65 -4.13 -8.55 24.92
N LYS A 66 -2.99 -9.04 25.41
CA LYS A 66 -2.32 -10.23 24.87
C LYS A 66 -3.20 -11.47 24.97
N LYS A 67 -3.82 -11.74 26.13
CA LYS A 67 -4.74 -12.88 26.33
C LYS A 67 -5.95 -12.80 25.40
N THR A 68 -6.51 -11.60 25.20
CA THR A 68 -7.65 -11.38 24.32
C THR A 68 -7.28 -11.70 22.86
N VAL A 69 -6.11 -11.26 22.39
CA VAL A 69 -5.61 -11.57 21.04
C VAL A 69 -5.37 -13.07 20.87
N GLU A 70 -4.76 -13.74 21.85
CA GLU A 70 -4.53 -15.20 21.80
C GLU A 70 -5.85 -15.97 21.70
N ARG A 71 -6.87 -15.63 22.50
CA ARG A 71 -8.22 -16.22 22.42
C ARG A 71 -8.86 -16.00 21.04
N ALA A 72 -8.76 -14.79 20.49
CA ALA A 72 -9.30 -14.49 19.17
C ALA A 72 -8.62 -15.33 18.07
N ARG A 73 -7.30 -15.53 18.18
CA ARG A 73 -6.53 -16.38 17.24
C ARG A 73 -6.99 -17.84 17.23
N ASP A 74 -7.35 -18.38 18.37
CA ASP A 74 -7.85 -19.76 18.48
C ASP A 74 -9.23 -19.93 17.82
N LEU A 75 -10.05 -18.89 17.74
CA LEU A 75 -11.40 -18.91 17.16
C LEU A 75 -11.45 -18.78 15.63
N VAL A 76 -10.34 -18.44 14.98
CA VAL A 76 -10.30 -18.30 13.51
C VAL A 76 -10.56 -19.63 12.82
N LYS A 77 -11.63 -19.70 12.03
CA LYS A 77 -11.99 -20.90 11.23
C LYS A 77 -11.26 -20.91 9.89
N LEU A 78 -10.61 -22.00 9.57
CA LEU A 78 -9.89 -22.21 8.32
C LEU A 78 -10.62 -23.29 7.51
N MET A 79 -11.47 -22.81 6.58
CA MET A 79 -12.33 -23.68 5.78
C MET A 79 -11.60 -24.20 4.55
N PHE A 80 -11.96 -25.43 4.14
CA PHE A 80 -11.52 -25.98 2.86
C PHE A 80 -11.96 -25.07 1.69
N TYR A 81 -11.09 -24.94 0.69
CA TYR A 81 -11.41 -24.32 -0.59
C TYR A 81 -10.93 -25.22 -1.74
N LYS A 82 -11.67 -25.21 -2.85
CA LYS A 82 -11.26 -25.93 -4.05
C LYS A 82 -10.18 -25.11 -4.77
N ARG A 83 -8.98 -25.69 -4.94
CA ARG A 83 -7.91 -25.06 -5.72
C ARG A 83 -8.30 -24.94 -7.18
N GLU A 84 -7.98 -23.83 -7.77
CA GLU A 84 -8.16 -23.63 -9.21
C GLU A 84 -7.11 -24.40 -10.01
N LYS A 85 -7.56 -24.94 -11.14
CA LYS A 85 -6.71 -25.64 -12.10
C LYS A 85 -6.69 -24.85 -13.41
N ASN A 86 -5.63 -25.03 -14.20
CA ASN A 86 -5.50 -24.41 -15.54
C ASN A 86 -5.48 -22.88 -15.53
N VAL A 87 -4.95 -22.28 -14.47
CA VAL A 87 -4.64 -20.84 -14.38
C VAL A 87 -3.14 -20.64 -14.16
N PRO A 88 -2.55 -19.57 -14.67
CA PRO A 88 -1.17 -19.25 -14.36
C PRO A 88 -0.94 -19.15 -12.87
N THR A 89 0.20 -19.65 -12.40
CA THR A 89 0.61 -19.59 -10.99
C THR A 89 1.53 -18.42 -10.75
N ILE A 90 1.38 -17.77 -9.59
CA ILE A 90 2.19 -16.64 -9.15
C ILE A 90 2.88 -16.93 -7.82
N LYS A 91 4.09 -16.40 -7.63
CA LYS A 91 4.85 -16.40 -6.38
C LYS A 91 4.81 -14.99 -5.79
N VAL A 92 4.18 -14.83 -4.64
CA VAL A 92 4.01 -13.56 -3.95
C VAL A 92 4.91 -13.51 -2.72
N GLY A 93 5.86 -12.59 -2.69
CA GLY A 93 6.67 -12.32 -1.49
C GLY A 93 5.80 -11.63 -0.43
N ILE A 94 5.31 -12.38 0.56
CA ILE A 94 4.36 -11.87 1.58
C ILE A 94 5.07 -11.32 2.81
N ALA A 95 6.29 -11.74 3.08
CA ALA A 95 7.14 -11.16 4.12
C ALA A 95 8.63 -11.43 3.83
N THR A 96 9.48 -10.45 4.18
CA THR A 96 10.95 -10.55 4.11
C THR A 96 11.56 -10.20 5.46
N ASP A 97 12.84 -10.51 5.64
CA ASP A 97 13.63 -10.16 6.83
C ASP A 97 13.05 -10.71 8.15
N LEU A 98 12.37 -11.87 8.08
CA LEU A 98 11.84 -12.54 9.25
C LEU A 98 12.94 -13.37 9.93
N LYS A 99 13.04 -13.27 11.26
CA LYS A 99 13.83 -14.20 12.07
C LYS A 99 13.05 -15.46 12.40
N ASP A 100 11.77 -15.30 12.60
CA ASP A 100 10.79 -16.34 12.89
C ASP A 100 9.37 -15.92 12.46
N PHE A 101 8.48 -16.87 12.40
CA PHE A 101 7.04 -16.65 12.29
C PHE A 101 6.26 -17.86 12.80
N SER A 102 5.01 -17.64 13.23
CA SER A 102 4.10 -18.69 13.69
C SER A 102 2.94 -18.83 12.71
N PHE A 103 2.49 -20.07 12.54
CA PHE A 103 1.39 -20.39 11.64
C PHE A 103 0.61 -21.63 12.08
N ARG A 104 -0.61 -21.79 11.56
CA ARG A 104 -1.36 -23.04 11.56
C ARG A 104 -2.04 -23.27 10.22
N CYS A 105 -2.45 -24.50 9.96
CA CYS A 105 -3.19 -24.90 8.76
C CYS A 105 -4.56 -25.44 9.12
N GLY A 106 -5.58 -25.17 8.29
CA GLY A 106 -6.94 -25.67 8.47
C GLY A 106 -7.11 -27.17 8.20
N GLY A 107 -6.08 -27.84 7.70
CA GLY A 107 -6.06 -29.28 7.42
C GLY A 107 -4.68 -29.89 7.61
N LYS A 108 -4.53 -31.12 7.15
CA LYS A 108 -3.21 -31.76 7.08
C LYS A 108 -2.33 -31.03 6.06
N PHE A 109 -1.04 -30.97 6.34
CA PHE A 109 -0.05 -30.33 5.45
C PHE A 109 1.30 -31.03 5.54
N ILE A 110 2.15 -30.79 4.56
CA ILE A 110 3.50 -31.34 4.49
C ILE A 110 4.49 -30.18 4.44
N ILE A 111 5.51 -30.21 5.29
CA ILE A 111 6.71 -29.39 5.20
C ILE A 111 7.83 -30.25 4.66
N SER A 112 8.56 -29.78 3.65
CA SER A 112 9.67 -30.53 3.08
C SER A 112 10.80 -29.64 2.55
N ASP A 113 12.02 -30.15 2.68
CA ASP A 113 13.20 -29.74 1.91
C ASP A 113 13.61 -30.88 0.97
N ALA A 114 14.78 -30.78 0.34
CA ALA A 114 15.27 -31.80 -0.59
C ALA A 114 15.46 -33.20 0.04
N LYS A 115 15.60 -33.30 1.37
CA LYS A 115 15.97 -34.55 2.07
C LYS A 115 14.99 -34.95 3.19
N ASN A 116 14.23 -34.01 3.71
CA ASN A 116 13.41 -34.22 4.90
C ASN A 116 11.97 -33.81 4.64
N SER A 117 11.04 -34.50 5.30
CA SER A 117 9.64 -34.10 5.36
C SER A 117 9.10 -34.21 6.78
N PHE A 118 8.04 -33.46 7.05
CA PHE A 118 7.24 -33.49 8.28
C PHE A 118 5.77 -33.34 7.92
N TYR A 119 4.92 -34.18 8.51
CA TYR A 119 3.48 -34.13 8.33
C TYR A 119 2.84 -33.38 9.49
N GLY A 120 2.34 -32.20 9.20
CA GLY A 120 1.67 -31.35 10.17
C GLY A 120 0.21 -31.72 10.35
N VAL A 121 -0.32 -31.47 11.54
CA VAL A 121 -1.72 -31.73 11.87
C VAL A 121 -2.57 -30.49 11.84
N LYS A 122 -3.86 -30.65 11.58
CA LYS A 122 -4.86 -29.61 11.55
C LYS A 122 -4.88 -28.77 12.83
N ASP A 123 -5.08 -27.48 12.70
CA ASP A 123 -5.38 -26.49 13.74
C ASP A 123 -4.33 -26.37 14.88
N ARG A 124 -3.15 -26.98 14.72
CA ARG A 124 -2.04 -26.82 15.65
C ARG A 124 -1.17 -25.63 15.21
N PHE A 125 -0.76 -24.81 16.16
CA PHE A 125 0.21 -23.75 15.92
C PHE A 125 1.63 -24.28 15.90
N TYR A 126 2.35 -23.92 14.86
CA TYR A 126 3.77 -24.21 14.64
C TYR A 126 4.55 -22.93 14.53
N LYS A 127 5.79 -22.95 14.99
CA LYS A 127 6.75 -21.84 14.82
C LYS A 127 7.90 -22.29 13.95
N ILE A 128 8.34 -21.42 13.03
CA ILE A 128 9.57 -21.59 12.27
C ILE A 128 10.56 -20.52 12.72
N ILE A 129 11.78 -20.94 13.05
CA ILE A 129 12.89 -20.09 13.44
C ILE A 129 14.07 -20.34 12.51
N PHE A 130 14.73 -19.28 12.04
CA PHE A 130 15.97 -19.40 11.29
C PHE A 130 17.16 -19.11 12.20
N GLN A 131 18.00 -20.14 12.40
CA GLN A 131 19.20 -20.06 13.22
C GLN A 131 20.27 -21.02 12.69
N ASN A 132 21.55 -20.65 12.76
CA ASN A 132 22.67 -21.49 12.35
C ASN A 132 22.52 -22.08 10.92
N LYS A 133 22.07 -21.25 9.98
CA LYS A 133 21.81 -21.61 8.58
C LYS A 133 20.80 -22.77 8.39
N ARG A 134 19.90 -22.96 9.36
CA ARG A 134 18.85 -23.98 9.36
C ARG A 134 17.52 -23.38 9.76
N LEU A 135 16.44 -23.95 9.24
CA LEU A 135 15.07 -23.68 9.64
C LEU A 135 14.63 -24.76 10.64
N TYR A 136 14.22 -24.34 11.82
CA TYR A 136 13.74 -25.22 12.88
C TYR A 136 12.22 -25.12 12.95
N LEU A 137 11.53 -26.25 12.85
CA LEU A 137 10.09 -26.35 13.09
C LEU A 137 9.85 -26.72 14.54
N LEU A 138 9.09 -25.92 15.27
CA LEU A 138 8.77 -26.10 16.67
C LEU A 138 7.27 -26.11 16.91
N ASP A 139 6.87 -26.69 18.02
CA ASP A 139 5.59 -26.39 18.64
C ASP A 139 5.58 -24.94 19.15
N ASP A 140 4.59 -24.15 18.76
CA ASP A 140 4.55 -22.74 19.10
C ASP A 140 4.32 -22.48 20.60
N LYS A 141 3.60 -23.40 21.30
CA LYS A 141 3.29 -23.28 22.73
C LYS A 141 4.43 -23.79 23.63
N THR A 142 4.99 -24.96 23.27
CA THR A 142 5.97 -25.65 24.16
C THR A 142 7.42 -25.37 23.76
N GLY A 143 7.68 -24.86 22.56
CA GLY A 143 9.02 -24.69 22.02
C GLY A 143 9.72 -26.00 21.63
N THR A 144 9.02 -27.14 21.68
CA THR A 144 9.59 -28.45 21.32
C THR A 144 9.95 -28.48 19.84
N VAL A 145 11.21 -28.80 19.52
CA VAL A 145 11.69 -28.93 18.15
C VAL A 145 11.19 -30.24 17.53
N TYR A 146 10.42 -30.16 16.46
CA TYR A 146 9.97 -31.33 15.70
C TYR A 146 10.95 -31.78 14.66
N LYS A 147 11.49 -30.81 13.88
CA LYS A 147 12.32 -31.10 12.72
C LYS A 147 13.22 -29.91 12.36
N LYS A 148 14.34 -30.21 11.68
CA LYS A 148 15.25 -29.22 11.09
C LYS A 148 15.26 -29.38 9.59
N PHE A 149 15.26 -28.26 8.87
CA PHE A 149 15.26 -28.22 7.41
C PHE A 149 16.37 -27.35 6.87
N LYS A 150 16.75 -27.58 5.61
CA LYS A 150 17.66 -26.74 4.83
C LYS A 150 16.85 -25.95 3.79
N SER A 151 17.12 -24.66 3.67
CA SER A 151 16.52 -23.80 2.61
C SER A 151 16.88 -24.35 1.20
N PRO A 152 15.95 -24.32 0.22
CA PRO A 152 14.56 -23.88 0.34
C PRO A 152 13.63 -24.93 0.99
N VAL A 153 12.56 -24.45 1.64
CA VAL A 153 11.54 -25.32 2.27
C VAL A 153 10.18 -25.03 1.65
N SER A 154 9.43 -26.07 1.35
CA SER A 154 8.06 -26.02 0.85
C SER A 154 7.08 -26.45 1.92
N ILE A 155 5.95 -25.73 2.07
CA ILE A 155 4.84 -26.08 2.92
C ILE A 155 3.59 -26.18 2.06
N LYS A 156 2.97 -27.36 1.97
CA LYS A 156 1.84 -27.64 1.07
C LYS A 156 0.67 -28.22 1.83
N SER A 157 -0.52 -27.76 1.49
CA SER A 157 -1.79 -28.36 1.95
C SER A 157 -2.67 -28.69 0.75
N ASP A 158 -3.62 -29.60 0.93
CA ASP A 158 -4.59 -29.92 -0.11
C ASP A 158 -5.89 -29.13 0.14
N GLY A 159 -5.94 -27.90 -0.38
CA GLY A 159 -7.12 -27.04 -0.33
C GLY A 159 -7.46 -26.48 1.06
N PHE A 160 -6.52 -26.44 2.00
CA PHE A 160 -6.70 -25.76 3.28
C PHE A 160 -5.78 -24.56 3.39
N PRO A 161 -6.28 -23.40 3.86
CA PRO A 161 -5.49 -22.21 3.99
C PRO A 161 -4.55 -22.26 5.20
N PHE A 162 -3.52 -21.40 5.12
CA PHE A 162 -2.58 -21.14 6.20
C PHE A 162 -2.93 -19.85 6.92
N TYR A 163 -3.03 -19.87 8.23
CA TYR A 163 -3.15 -18.71 9.09
C TYR A 163 -1.77 -18.37 9.64
N ILE A 164 -1.25 -17.21 9.28
CA ILE A 164 0.09 -16.75 9.62
C ILE A 164 -0.03 -15.54 10.53
N LEU A 165 0.69 -15.58 11.64
CA LEU A 165 0.63 -14.56 12.68
C LEU A 165 1.62 -13.43 12.42
N ASP A 166 1.24 -12.22 12.83
CA ASP A 166 2.11 -11.03 12.96
C ASP A 166 2.85 -10.64 11.66
N ILE A 167 2.22 -10.82 10.50
CA ILE A 167 2.79 -10.35 9.23
C ILE A 167 2.82 -8.82 9.20
N THR A 168 4.00 -8.28 8.91
CA THR A 168 4.18 -6.84 8.76
C THR A 168 3.51 -6.34 7.48
N TYR A 169 2.63 -5.35 7.61
CA TYR A 169 1.92 -4.71 6.52
C TYR A 169 2.22 -3.21 6.46
N GLY A 170 2.37 -2.67 5.24
CA GLY A 170 2.56 -1.24 5.02
C GLY A 170 3.89 -0.72 5.56
N ARG A 171 4.98 -1.48 5.42
CA ARG A 171 6.31 -1.07 5.87
C ARG A 171 6.65 0.33 5.36
N ALA A 172 7.11 1.21 6.25
CA ALA A 172 7.40 2.62 6.01
C ALA A 172 6.19 3.51 5.63
N ASN A 173 4.95 3.04 5.79
CA ASN A 173 3.73 3.81 5.59
C ASN A 173 3.00 4.08 6.91
N PHE A 174 2.05 5.04 6.91
CA PHE A 174 1.28 5.40 8.10
C PHE A 174 0.35 4.28 8.61
N TRP A 175 0.09 3.28 7.76
CA TRP A 175 -0.69 2.09 8.12
C TRP A 175 0.19 0.90 8.52
N HIS A 176 1.49 1.11 8.76
CA HIS A 176 2.40 0.07 9.21
C HIS A 176 1.88 -0.60 10.49
N LYS A 177 1.65 -1.90 10.42
CA LYS A 177 1.21 -2.73 11.53
C LYS A 177 1.54 -4.19 11.31
N LYS A 178 1.58 -4.96 12.40
CA LYS A 178 1.58 -6.42 12.36
C LYS A 178 0.14 -6.91 12.39
N ILE A 179 -0.21 -7.81 11.47
CA ILE A 179 -1.56 -8.33 11.32
C ILE A 179 -1.47 -9.82 11.03
N ASP A 180 -2.40 -10.57 11.62
CA ASP A 180 -2.58 -11.96 11.26
C ASP A 180 -3.29 -12.07 9.91
N ARG A 181 -2.85 -13.02 9.07
CA ARG A 181 -3.33 -13.20 7.70
C ARG A 181 -3.67 -14.64 7.40
N ILE A 182 -4.68 -14.86 6.56
CA ILE A 182 -5.04 -16.16 6.01
C ILE A 182 -4.65 -16.20 4.54
N TYR A 183 -3.91 -17.22 4.13
CA TYR A 183 -3.44 -17.38 2.76
C TYR A 183 -3.87 -18.70 2.14
N ARG A 184 -4.39 -18.65 0.90
CA ARG A 184 -4.57 -19.81 0.02
C ARG A 184 -3.23 -20.31 -0.52
N GLY A 185 -3.27 -21.43 -1.23
CA GLY A 185 -2.10 -21.92 -1.95
C GLY A 185 -1.06 -22.57 -1.05
N ASP A 186 0.16 -22.64 -1.56
CA ASP A 186 1.30 -23.20 -0.87
C ASP A 186 2.22 -22.08 -0.35
N LEU A 187 3.12 -22.43 0.56
CA LEU A 187 4.14 -21.53 1.05
C LEU A 187 5.52 -22.08 0.67
N LYS A 188 6.45 -21.16 0.33
CA LYS A 188 7.87 -21.46 0.14
C LYS A 188 8.69 -20.54 1.04
N LEU A 189 9.68 -21.10 1.69
CA LEU A 189 10.63 -20.38 2.54
C LEU A 189 12.00 -20.37 1.89
N ILE A 190 12.55 -19.20 1.70
CA ILE A 190 13.95 -19.00 1.34
C ILE A 190 14.63 -18.38 2.55
N ALA A 191 15.72 -18.96 3.00
CA ALA A 191 16.47 -18.48 4.16
C ALA A 191 17.98 -18.47 3.87
N GLU A 192 18.55 -17.26 3.85
CA GLU A 192 20.00 -16.99 3.71
C GLU A 192 20.54 -16.23 4.91
N LYS A 193 20.12 -15.00 5.12
CA LYS A 193 20.36 -14.15 6.32
C LYS A 193 19.12 -14.13 7.21
N ASP A 194 17.98 -14.09 6.60
CA ASP A 194 16.64 -14.03 7.17
C ASP A 194 15.69 -14.88 6.35
N ILE A 195 14.46 -15.08 6.82
CA ILE A 195 13.43 -15.82 6.10
C ILE A 195 12.69 -14.87 5.16
N THR A 196 12.64 -15.23 3.87
CA THR A 196 11.66 -14.73 2.91
C THR A 196 10.54 -15.74 2.81
N LEU A 197 9.32 -15.30 3.13
CA LEU A 197 8.08 -16.10 3.07
C LEU A 197 7.34 -15.77 1.78
N ILE A 198 7.14 -16.78 0.94
CA ILE A 198 6.53 -16.68 -0.39
C ILE A 198 5.25 -17.49 -0.41
N ASN A 199 4.16 -16.88 -0.87
CA ASN A 199 2.90 -17.56 -1.12
C ASN A 199 2.80 -17.95 -2.60
N ILE A 200 2.42 -19.19 -2.91
CA ILE A 200 2.32 -19.75 -4.28
C ILE A 200 0.88 -20.17 -4.52
N LEU A 201 0.21 -19.51 -5.49
CA LEU A 201 -1.20 -19.75 -5.78
C LEU A 201 -1.56 -19.39 -7.23
N GLY A 202 -2.77 -19.69 -7.66
CA GLY A 202 -3.31 -19.27 -8.94
C GLY A 202 -3.53 -17.76 -8.99
N ILE A 203 -3.41 -17.14 -10.19
CA ILE A 203 -3.59 -15.68 -10.34
C ILE A 203 -4.98 -15.24 -9.92
N GLU A 204 -6.04 -15.99 -10.22
CA GLU A 204 -7.40 -15.61 -9.83
C GLU A 204 -7.57 -15.65 -8.29
N GLU A 205 -7.00 -16.66 -7.64
CA GLU A 205 -6.99 -16.73 -6.16
C GLU A 205 -6.17 -15.58 -5.53
N TYR A 206 -5.12 -15.13 -6.19
CA TYR A 206 -4.35 -13.94 -5.79
C TYR A 206 -5.20 -12.67 -5.90
N LEU A 207 -5.95 -12.52 -6.99
CA LEU A 207 -6.81 -11.35 -7.23
C LEU A 207 -7.96 -11.23 -6.22
N TYR A 208 -8.47 -12.32 -5.65
CA TYR A 208 -9.46 -12.25 -4.57
C TYR A 208 -8.92 -11.49 -3.34
N GLY A 209 -7.62 -11.60 -3.04
CA GLY A 209 -6.98 -10.87 -1.95
C GLY A 209 -6.44 -9.47 -2.34
N VAL A 210 -6.27 -9.20 -3.64
CA VAL A 210 -5.81 -7.91 -4.17
C VAL A 210 -6.98 -6.94 -4.34
N LEU A 211 -8.04 -7.37 -5.02
CA LEU A 211 -9.11 -6.46 -5.43
C LEU A 211 -9.73 -5.68 -4.28
N PRO A 212 -10.14 -6.30 -3.14
CA PRO A 212 -10.67 -5.57 -1.99
C PRO A 212 -9.61 -4.77 -1.22
N SER A 213 -8.32 -4.99 -1.50
CA SER A 213 -7.21 -4.24 -0.90
C SER A 213 -6.87 -2.97 -1.67
N GLU A 214 -7.25 -2.90 -2.96
CA GLU A 214 -6.97 -1.79 -3.87
C GLU A 214 -8.16 -0.87 -4.07
N ILE A 215 -9.38 -1.40 -4.11
CA ILE A 215 -10.61 -0.63 -4.32
C ILE A 215 -11.68 -1.03 -3.30
N PRO A 216 -12.52 -0.11 -2.79
CA PRO A 216 -13.57 -0.45 -1.84
C PRO A 216 -14.54 -1.52 -2.40
N ALA A 217 -14.82 -2.56 -1.60
CA ALA A 217 -15.69 -3.67 -2.01
C ALA A 217 -17.15 -3.26 -2.31
N LYS A 218 -17.56 -2.07 -1.88
CA LYS A 218 -18.87 -1.44 -2.15
C LYS A 218 -18.91 -0.66 -3.48
N SER A 219 -17.79 -0.60 -4.20
CA SER A 219 -17.72 0.07 -5.50
C SER A 219 -18.68 -0.57 -6.50
N ASP A 220 -19.06 0.20 -7.52
CA ASP A 220 -19.91 -0.31 -8.59
C ASP A 220 -19.27 -1.52 -9.29
N LYS A 221 -20.10 -2.45 -9.76
CA LYS A 221 -19.67 -3.69 -10.40
C LYS A 221 -18.76 -3.47 -11.61
N GLU A 222 -19.04 -2.42 -12.42
CA GLU A 222 -18.23 -2.12 -13.62
C GLU A 222 -16.85 -1.57 -13.23
N ALA A 223 -16.77 -0.77 -12.17
CA ALA A 223 -15.49 -0.32 -11.62
C ALA A 223 -14.67 -1.49 -11.03
N LEU A 224 -15.33 -2.42 -10.30
CA LEU A 224 -14.69 -3.62 -9.79
C LEU A 224 -14.17 -4.53 -10.91
N ARG A 225 -14.94 -4.71 -12.00
CA ARG A 225 -14.53 -5.48 -13.19
C ARG A 225 -13.33 -4.83 -13.89
N ALA A 226 -13.36 -3.51 -14.10
CA ALA A 226 -12.26 -2.76 -14.70
C ALA A 226 -10.97 -2.92 -13.85
N GLN A 227 -11.09 -2.80 -12.53
CA GLN A 227 -9.98 -2.97 -11.60
C GLN A 227 -9.43 -4.41 -11.62
N ALA A 228 -10.30 -5.43 -11.69
CA ALA A 228 -9.86 -6.83 -11.75
C ALA A 228 -9.05 -7.12 -13.02
N ILE A 229 -9.49 -6.60 -14.18
CA ILE A 229 -8.79 -6.74 -15.47
C ILE A 229 -7.44 -5.99 -15.42
N ALA A 230 -7.41 -4.75 -14.92
CA ALA A 230 -6.18 -3.98 -14.78
C ALA A 230 -5.18 -4.69 -13.86
N ALA A 231 -5.62 -5.17 -12.69
CA ALA A 231 -4.78 -5.89 -11.75
C ALA A 231 -4.23 -7.20 -12.34
N ARG A 232 -5.05 -7.98 -13.05
CA ARG A 232 -4.63 -9.21 -13.73
C ARG A 232 -3.60 -8.92 -14.82
N THR A 233 -3.82 -7.88 -15.61
CA THR A 233 -2.91 -7.45 -16.67
C THR A 233 -1.53 -7.08 -16.10
N LEU A 234 -1.50 -6.32 -15.01
CA LEU A 234 -0.27 -5.90 -14.34
C LEU A 234 0.53 -7.08 -13.79
N VAL A 235 -0.15 -8.09 -13.23
CA VAL A 235 0.48 -9.32 -12.74
C VAL A 235 1.10 -10.12 -13.88
N LEU A 236 0.35 -10.36 -14.96
CA LEU A 236 0.86 -11.13 -16.12
C LEU A 236 2.04 -10.43 -16.79
N ARG A 237 1.98 -9.08 -16.88
CA ARG A 237 3.13 -8.30 -17.32
C ARG A 237 4.33 -8.47 -16.38
N SER A 238 4.11 -8.46 -15.07
CA SER A 238 5.16 -8.64 -14.05
C SER A 238 5.84 -10.01 -14.18
N LEU A 239 5.08 -11.07 -14.47
CA LEU A 239 5.61 -12.40 -14.77
C LEU A 239 6.45 -12.38 -16.05
N LYS A 240 5.96 -11.80 -17.13
CA LYS A 240 6.65 -11.74 -18.42
C LYS A 240 7.97 -10.96 -18.36
N HIS A 241 7.97 -9.83 -17.65
CA HIS A 241 9.10 -8.88 -17.59
C HIS A 241 9.93 -8.97 -16.29
N LYS A 242 9.69 -9.99 -15.44
CA LYS A 242 10.43 -10.25 -14.19
C LYS A 242 10.60 -8.98 -13.35
N ARG A 243 9.49 -8.44 -12.78
CA ARG A 243 9.51 -7.20 -11.98
C ARG A 243 10.49 -7.26 -10.79
N HIS A 244 10.75 -8.44 -10.25
CA HIS A 244 11.73 -8.70 -9.18
C HIS A 244 12.83 -9.67 -9.67
N PRO A 245 13.75 -9.23 -10.55
CA PRO A 245 14.71 -10.14 -11.22
C PRO A 245 15.69 -10.81 -10.25
N ASN A 246 15.94 -10.22 -9.10
CA ASN A 246 16.87 -10.71 -8.08
C ASN A 246 16.17 -11.34 -6.87
N SER A 247 14.90 -11.71 -7.00
CA SER A 247 14.10 -12.32 -5.94
C SER A 247 13.55 -13.67 -6.35
N ASP A 248 13.28 -14.53 -5.39
CA ASP A 248 12.63 -15.84 -5.58
C ASP A 248 11.10 -15.72 -5.80
N PHE A 249 10.55 -14.51 -5.78
CA PHE A 249 9.13 -14.22 -6.01
C PHE A 249 8.93 -13.29 -7.21
N ASP A 250 7.74 -13.35 -7.79
CA ASP A 250 7.37 -12.60 -9.00
C ASP A 250 6.89 -11.18 -8.67
N VAL A 251 6.12 -11.05 -7.59
CA VAL A 251 5.58 -9.78 -7.07
C VAL A 251 5.68 -9.75 -5.55
N CYS A 252 5.77 -8.55 -4.96
CA CYS A 252 5.63 -8.37 -3.52
C CYS A 252 4.18 -8.04 -3.13
N ALA A 253 3.82 -8.26 -1.87
CA ALA A 253 2.48 -8.02 -1.32
C ALA A 253 2.21 -6.58 -0.88
N ASP A 254 3.05 -5.62 -1.27
CA ASP A 254 2.97 -4.20 -0.85
C ASP A 254 2.75 -3.28 -2.06
N VAL A 255 2.52 -2.00 -1.80
CA VAL A 255 2.23 -0.92 -2.78
C VAL A 255 3.23 -0.80 -3.94
N HIS A 256 4.42 -1.36 -3.83
CA HIS A 256 5.39 -1.42 -4.93
C HIS A 256 4.86 -2.25 -6.12
N CYS A 257 4.12 -3.33 -5.85
CA CYS A 257 3.45 -4.15 -6.87
C CYS A 257 1.94 -3.96 -6.79
N GLN A 258 1.30 -4.66 -5.88
CA GLN A 258 -0.13 -4.57 -5.56
C GLN A 258 -0.32 -4.99 -4.11
N VAL A 259 -1.22 -4.32 -3.41
CA VAL A 259 -1.54 -4.68 -2.03
C VAL A 259 -2.26 -6.03 -1.99
N TYR A 260 -1.59 -7.05 -1.46
CA TYR A 260 -2.14 -8.39 -1.32
C TYR A 260 -2.27 -8.77 0.16
N GLN A 261 -3.49 -9.00 0.61
CA GLN A 261 -3.79 -9.27 2.02
C GLN A 261 -4.34 -10.69 2.29
N GLY A 262 -4.29 -11.57 1.28
CA GLY A 262 -4.78 -12.95 1.38
C GLY A 262 -6.30 -13.02 1.54
N MET A 263 -6.81 -14.14 2.10
CA MET A 263 -8.24 -14.41 2.25
C MET A 263 -8.95 -13.51 3.28
N SER A 264 -8.20 -12.89 4.19
CA SER A 264 -8.79 -12.13 5.32
C SER A 264 -9.65 -10.93 4.89
N VAL A 265 -9.50 -10.47 3.65
CA VAL A 265 -10.17 -9.28 3.11
C VAL A 265 -11.15 -9.59 1.97
N GLU A 266 -11.25 -10.84 1.54
CA GLU A 266 -12.12 -11.27 0.45
C GLU A 266 -13.60 -10.92 0.73
N THR A 267 -14.29 -10.48 -0.32
CA THR A 267 -15.74 -10.22 -0.27
C THR A 267 -16.45 -10.84 -1.46
N ALA A 268 -17.74 -11.13 -1.33
CA ALA A 268 -18.52 -11.73 -2.41
C ALA A 268 -18.57 -10.86 -3.67
N SER A 269 -18.65 -9.52 -3.51
CA SER A 269 -18.71 -8.57 -4.64
C SER A 269 -17.41 -8.54 -5.43
N THR A 270 -16.26 -8.46 -4.75
CA THR A 270 -14.95 -8.44 -5.40
C THR A 270 -14.60 -9.78 -6.03
N ASN A 271 -14.87 -10.91 -5.34
CA ASN A 271 -14.65 -12.23 -5.91
C ASN A 271 -15.50 -12.43 -7.18
N LYS A 272 -16.78 -12.02 -7.17
CA LYS A 272 -17.65 -12.07 -8.34
C LYS A 272 -17.08 -11.27 -9.52
N ALA A 273 -16.54 -10.07 -9.29
CA ALA A 273 -15.94 -9.26 -10.36
C ALA A 273 -14.69 -9.92 -10.97
N VAL A 274 -13.87 -10.61 -10.16
CA VAL A 274 -12.73 -11.42 -10.63
C VAL A 274 -13.22 -12.57 -11.50
N ASP A 275 -14.24 -13.32 -11.03
CA ASP A 275 -14.81 -14.48 -11.74
C ASP A 275 -15.44 -14.10 -13.07
N GLU A 276 -16.23 -13.02 -13.10
CA GLU A 276 -16.92 -12.54 -14.30
C GLU A 276 -15.96 -12.00 -15.39
N THR A 277 -14.76 -11.59 -14.98
CA THR A 277 -13.71 -11.09 -15.89
C THR A 277 -12.54 -12.07 -16.03
N ARG A 278 -12.74 -13.33 -15.63
CA ARG A 278 -11.71 -14.37 -15.58
C ARG A 278 -10.91 -14.45 -16.87
N GLY A 279 -9.58 -14.40 -16.75
CA GLY A 279 -8.65 -14.49 -17.87
C GLY A 279 -8.63 -13.28 -18.80
N GLN A 280 -9.47 -12.25 -18.57
CA GLN A 280 -9.44 -11.03 -19.40
C GLN A 280 -8.28 -10.13 -19.01
N ILE A 281 -7.56 -9.61 -20.01
CA ILE A 281 -6.42 -8.71 -19.88
C ILE A 281 -6.45 -7.61 -20.93
N VAL A 282 -5.68 -6.55 -20.71
CA VAL A 282 -5.50 -5.44 -21.64
C VAL A 282 -4.17 -5.57 -22.37
N LEU A 283 -4.21 -5.56 -23.69
CA LEU A 283 -3.03 -5.58 -24.55
C LEU A 283 -2.84 -4.26 -25.29
N TYR A 284 -1.59 -3.88 -25.49
CA TYR A 284 -1.16 -2.94 -26.50
C TYR A 284 -0.30 -3.67 -27.52
N LYS A 285 -0.79 -3.73 -28.79
CA LYS A 285 -0.23 -4.65 -29.78
C LYS A 285 -0.33 -6.09 -29.27
N THR A 286 0.77 -6.77 -29.02
CA THR A 286 0.79 -8.18 -28.55
C THR A 286 1.25 -8.34 -27.12
N ASP A 287 1.42 -7.23 -26.39
CA ASP A 287 2.03 -7.24 -25.04
C ASP A 287 1.05 -6.78 -23.97
N PRO A 288 0.93 -7.46 -22.81
CA PRO A 288 0.18 -6.93 -21.69
C PRO A 288 0.70 -5.56 -21.31
N ILE A 289 -0.17 -4.57 -21.17
CA ILE A 289 0.22 -3.23 -20.78
C ILE A 289 0.67 -3.19 -19.32
N GLU A 290 1.42 -2.15 -18.96
CA GLU A 290 1.65 -1.83 -17.56
C GLU A 290 0.39 -1.12 -17.00
N ALA A 291 -0.66 -1.92 -16.71
CA ALA A 291 -1.98 -1.43 -16.31
C ALA A 291 -1.99 -0.88 -14.89
N ILE A 292 -1.17 0.16 -14.65
CA ILE A 292 -1.07 0.83 -13.34
C ILE A 292 -2.29 1.70 -13.07
N TYR A 293 -2.60 1.88 -11.79
CA TYR A 293 -3.76 2.65 -11.32
C TYR A 293 -3.42 3.41 -10.05
N HIS A 294 -4.26 4.35 -9.69
CA HIS A 294 -4.08 5.23 -8.53
C HIS A 294 -5.44 5.67 -7.99
N ALA A 295 -5.49 6.16 -6.74
CA ALA A 295 -6.74 6.48 -6.07
C ALA A 295 -7.51 7.62 -6.76
N ASN A 296 -6.86 8.79 -6.98
CA ASN A 296 -7.49 9.97 -7.56
C ASN A 296 -6.48 10.78 -8.38
N CYS A 297 -6.78 11.13 -9.63
CA CYS A 297 -5.87 11.92 -10.48
C CYS A 297 -5.90 13.43 -10.18
N GLY A 298 -6.85 13.90 -9.36
CA GLY A 298 -7.06 15.33 -9.11
C GLY A 298 -7.67 16.06 -10.30
N GLY A 299 -8.33 15.32 -11.20
CA GLY A 299 -8.97 15.84 -12.42
C GLY A 299 -8.05 15.88 -13.63
N CYS A 300 -6.80 15.45 -13.52
CA CYS A 300 -5.88 15.47 -14.64
C CYS A 300 -4.92 14.27 -14.63
N LEU A 301 -4.93 13.48 -15.70
CA LEU A 301 -4.08 12.31 -15.91
C LEU A 301 -2.68 12.72 -16.38
N ARG A 302 -1.65 12.09 -15.84
CA ARG A 302 -0.24 12.52 -15.94
C ARG A 302 0.67 11.42 -16.50
N SER A 303 0.45 11.02 -17.76
CA SER A 303 1.19 9.92 -18.39
C SER A 303 2.72 10.09 -18.35
N GLU A 304 3.22 11.32 -18.25
CA GLU A 304 4.66 11.62 -18.27
C GLU A 304 5.37 11.49 -16.93
N VAL A 305 4.65 11.19 -15.82
CA VAL A 305 5.27 11.03 -14.48
C VAL A 305 6.35 9.96 -14.48
N PHE A 306 6.10 8.83 -15.12
CA PHE A 306 7.10 7.76 -15.24
C PHE A 306 7.75 7.76 -16.63
N SER A 307 6.98 7.33 -17.64
CA SER A 307 7.40 7.33 -19.03
C SER A 307 6.17 7.48 -19.92
N LYS A 308 6.25 8.34 -20.92
CA LYS A 308 5.17 8.49 -21.89
C LYS A 308 4.93 7.17 -22.62
N LYS A 309 3.73 6.61 -22.52
CA LYS A 309 3.27 5.43 -23.25
C LYS A 309 2.03 5.81 -24.04
N GLU A 310 1.93 5.35 -25.30
CA GLU A 310 0.80 5.63 -26.18
C GLU A 310 -0.55 5.08 -25.67
N TYR A 311 -0.50 4.14 -24.73
CA TYR A 311 -1.66 3.54 -24.09
C TYR A 311 -2.04 4.15 -22.75
N TYR A 312 -1.45 5.25 -22.31
CA TYR A 312 -1.91 6.00 -21.15
C TYR A 312 -2.67 7.25 -21.58
N ALA A 313 -3.87 7.42 -21.04
CA ALA A 313 -4.58 8.68 -21.19
C ALA A 313 -3.84 9.83 -20.50
N GLN A 314 -3.98 11.03 -21.07
CA GLN A 314 -3.35 12.25 -20.58
C GLN A 314 -4.31 13.43 -20.69
N GLY A 315 -4.19 14.38 -19.77
CA GLY A 315 -5.03 15.57 -19.74
C GLY A 315 -6.21 15.45 -18.80
N PHE A 316 -7.26 16.24 -19.02
CA PHE A 316 -8.42 16.25 -18.14
C PHE A 316 -9.14 14.90 -18.11
N ASP A 317 -9.39 14.40 -16.92
CA ASP A 317 -10.15 13.18 -16.65
C ASP A 317 -11.67 13.46 -16.74
N SER A 318 -12.13 13.74 -17.95
CA SER A 318 -13.52 14.08 -18.25
C SER A 318 -13.93 13.64 -19.65
N ALA A 319 -15.24 13.59 -19.92
CA ALA A 319 -15.77 13.26 -21.26
C ALA A 319 -15.32 14.22 -22.37
N LYS A 320 -15.01 15.47 -22.00
CA LYS A 320 -14.55 16.50 -22.95
C LYS A 320 -13.05 16.44 -23.25
N GLY A 321 -12.27 15.75 -22.37
CA GLY A 321 -10.80 15.77 -22.47
C GLY A 321 -10.22 17.18 -22.32
N GLY A 322 -9.00 17.40 -22.84
CA GLY A 322 -8.30 18.68 -22.78
C GLY A 322 -7.11 18.65 -21.81
N CYS A 323 -6.48 19.80 -21.62
CA CYS A 323 -5.38 19.99 -20.67
C CYS A 323 -5.31 21.44 -20.18
N LEU A 324 -4.54 21.70 -19.13
CA LEU A 324 -4.24 23.07 -18.70
C LEU A 324 -3.48 23.81 -19.82
N SER A 325 -4.02 24.92 -20.26
CA SER A 325 -3.57 25.63 -21.46
C SER A 325 -2.80 26.90 -21.15
N SER A 326 -2.84 27.40 -19.92
CA SER A 326 -2.18 28.63 -19.53
C SER A 326 -1.52 28.56 -18.14
N PRO A 327 -0.48 29.38 -17.87
CA PRO A 327 0.10 29.52 -16.53
C PRO A 327 -0.92 29.95 -15.47
N TYR A 328 -1.92 30.75 -15.85
CA TYR A 328 -3.00 31.19 -14.95
C TYR A 328 -3.89 30.00 -14.52
N GLU A 329 -4.27 29.14 -15.45
CA GLU A 329 -5.04 27.92 -15.12
C GLU A 329 -4.24 26.99 -14.22
N GLU A 330 -2.95 26.82 -14.48
CA GLU A 330 -2.07 26.01 -13.65
C GLU A 330 -1.92 26.56 -12.22
N GLU A 331 -1.78 27.89 -12.08
CA GLU A 331 -1.68 28.53 -10.78
C GLU A 331 -2.95 28.39 -9.96
N ASN A 332 -4.10 28.51 -10.62
CA ASN A 332 -5.42 28.39 -9.98
C ASN A 332 -5.90 26.94 -9.85
N TRP A 333 -5.29 25.98 -10.54
CA TRP A 333 -5.69 24.58 -10.56
C TRP A 333 -5.89 23.97 -9.17
N PHE A 334 -5.01 24.31 -8.22
CA PHE A 334 -5.03 23.75 -6.87
C PHE A 334 -6.10 24.34 -5.95
N ILE A 335 -6.62 25.50 -6.27
CA ILE A 335 -7.65 26.21 -5.47
C ILE A 335 -9.04 26.14 -6.09
N THR A 336 -9.14 25.70 -7.36
CA THR A 336 -10.40 25.48 -8.06
C THR A 336 -10.84 24.00 -7.98
N PHE A 337 -12.12 23.75 -8.27
CA PHE A 337 -12.70 22.41 -8.31
C PHE A 337 -13.33 22.15 -9.70
N PRO A 338 -12.53 22.07 -10.77
CA PRO A 338 -13.06 21.79 -12.09
C PRO A 338 -13.73 20.41 -12.11
N GLU A 339 -14.82 20.34 -12.87
CA GLU A 339 -15.57 19.10 -13.03
C GLU A 339 -14.73 18.05 -13.76
N SER A 340 -14.67 16.85 -13.20
CA SER A 340 -14.01 15.68 -13.76
C SER A 340 -14.63 14.41 -13.20
N PHE A 341 -14.34 13.25 -13.77
CA PHE A 341 -14.88 12.00 -13.25
C PHE A 341 -14.53 11.75 -11.77
N CYS A 342 -13.37 12.16 -11.30
CA CYS A 342 -12.97 11.97 -9.91
C CYS A 342 -13.30 13.15 -8.97
N SER A 343 -13.93 14.25 -9.47
CA SER A 343 -14.28 15.41 -8.62
C SER A 343 -15.45 15.16 -7.68
N HIS A 344 -16.24 14.13 -7.97
CA HIS A 344 -17.44 13.75 -7.21
C HIS A 344 -17.13 12.88 -5.99
N SER A 345 -15.89 12.45 -5.84
CA SER A 345 -15.41 11.61 -4.75
C SER A 345 -15.04 12.40 -3.49
N TYR A 346 -14.27 11.79 -2.59
CA TYR A 346 -13.81 12.45 -1.37
C TYR A 346 -13.02 13.72 -1.68
N ARG A 347 -13.53 14.88 -1.27
CA ARG A 347 -12.90 16.20 -1.51
C ARG A 347 -11.41 16.24 -1.16
N SER A 348 -11.01 15.57 -0.07
CA SER A 348 -9.63 15.51 0.39
C SER A 348 -8.69 14.69 -0.52
N ASN A 349 -9.22 13.80 -1.36
CA ASN A 349 -8.42 13.11 -2.38
C ASN A 349 -8.28 13.94 -3.65
N TYR A 350 -9.33 14.71 -3.97
CA TYR A 350 -9.36 15.56 -5.16
C TYR A 350 -8.51 16.82 -4.98
N ARG A 351 -8.66 17.51 -3.81
CA ARG A 351 -7.84 18.67 -3.40
C ARG A 351 -7.39 18.51 -1.96
N TRP A 352 -6.13 18.80 -1.70
CA TRP A 352 -5.55 18.68 -0.37
C TRP A 352 -4.63 19.85 -0.06
N GLN A 353 -4.47 20.13 1.22
CA GLN A 353 -3.61 21.19 1.73
C GLN A 353 -2.76 20.66 2.88
N ARG A 354 -1.55 21.19 3.00
CA ARG A 354 -0.67 21.01 4.14
C ARG A 354 -0.05 22.33 4.53
N ALA A 355 0.08 22.58 5.81
CA ALA A 355 0.74 23.74 6.36
C ALA A 355 1.70 23.28 7.46
N TYR A 356 2.87 23.89 7.48
CA TYR A 356 3.90 23.67 8.48
C TYR A 356 4.36 25.02 9.02
N ASP A 357 4.31 25.20 10.34
CA ASP A 357 5.07 26.22 11.05
C ASP A 357 6.48 25.70 11.40
N GLU A 358 7.23 26.42 12.21
CA GLU A 358 8.59 26.03 12.60
C GLU A 358 8.61 24.69 13.35
N GLU A 359 7.66 24.48 14.30
CA GLU A 359 7.58 23.26 15.13
C GLU A 359 7.19 22.05 14.30
N ASP A 360 6.10 22.19 13.53
CA ASP A 360 5.57 21.13 12.66
C ASP A 360 6.59 20.74 11.59
N PHE A 361 7.30 21.72 11.03
CA PHE A 361 8.31 21.47 10.01
C PHE A 361 9.54 20.74 10.59
N LEU A 362 10.03 21.20 11.75
CA LEU A 362 11.14 20.56 12.43
C LEU A 362 10.84 19.09 12.76
N LEU A 363 9.62 18.82 13.24
CA LEU A 363 9.16 17.46 13.54
C LEU A 363 9.09 16.58 12.27
N ALA A 364 8.59 17.14 11.17
CA ALA A 364 8.38 16.41 9.92
C ALA A 364 9.69 16.17 9.13
N PHE A 365 10.58 17.14 9.11
CA PHE A 365 11.75 17.17 8.23
C PHE A 365 13.08 17.01 8.99
N GLY A 366 13.11 17.22 10.30
CA GLY A 366 14.30 17.06 11.14
C GLY A 366 15.30 18.23 11.08
N TYR A 367 14.95 19.34 10.43
CA TYR A 367 15.74 20.58 10.38
C TYR A 367 14.83 21.81 10.43
N PRO A 368 15.33 23.01 10.83
CA PRO A 368 14.52 24.20 11.06
C PRO A 368 13.94 24.77 9.76
N LEU A 369 12.66 25.15 9.75
CA LEU A 369 12.00 25.82 8.62
C LEU A 369 12.66 27.17 8.28
N LYS A 370 13.10 27.91 9.30
CA LYS A 370 13.79 29.21 9.16
C LYS A 370 15.06 29.14 8.31
N ASP A 371 15.64 27.95 8.16
CA ASP A 371 16.82 27.73 7.31
C ASP A 371 16.47 27.51 5.84
N VAL A 372 15.20 27.25 5.50
CA VAL A 372 14.74 27.10 4.12
C VAL A 372 14.63 28.45 3.46
N THR A 373 15.32 28.64 2.34
CA THR A 373 15.33 29.88 1.56
C THR A 373 14.47 29.81 0.30
N SER A 374 14.37 28.62 -0.32
CA SER A 374 13.49 28.40 -1.47
C SER A 374 13.14 26.92 -1.66
N VAL A 375 12.02 26.68 -2.33
CA VAL A 375 11.63 25.39 -2.92
C VAL A 375 11.32 25.66 -4.39
N THR A 376 12.16 25.17 -5.28
CA THR A 376 12.13 25.50 -6.71
C THR A 376 11.80 24.24 -7.52
N PRO A 377 10.71 24.24 -8.31
CA PRO A 377 10.48 23.21 -9.31
C PRO A 377 11.58 23.20 -10.37
N LEU A 378 12.18 22.04 -10.63
CA LEU A 378 13.19 21.86 -11.66
C LEU A 378 12.63 21.24 -12.94
N GLU A 379 11.80 20.22 -12.78
CA GLU A 379 11.17 19.51 -13.88
C GLU A 379 9.67 19.44 -13.66
N LYS A 380 8.94 20.22 -14.46
CA LYS A 380 7.48 20.26 -14.48
C LYS A 380 6.94 19.40 -15.62
N ILE A 381 5.82 18.74 -15.37
CA ILE A 381 5.07 17.98 -16.36
C ILE A 381 3.65 18.52 -16.46
N PRO A 382 2.90 18.19 -17.53
CA PRO A 382 1.50 18.60 -17.66
C PRO A 382 0.68 18.33 -16.41
N CYS A 383 -0.39 19.10 -16.21
CA CYS A 383 -1.26 19.01 -15.02
C CYS A 383 -0.58 19.45 -13.71
N ALA A 384 0.34 20.44 -13.81
CA ALA A 384 0.99 21.10 -12.69
C ALA A 384 1.66 20.13 -11.69
N ALA A 385 2.20 19.02 -12.17
CA ALA A 385 2.97 18.08 -11.36
C ALA A 385 4.48 18.24 -11.58
N TYR A 386 5.27 17.71 -10.66
CA TYR A 386 6.72 17.80 -10.72
C TYR A 386 7.40 16.44 -10.75
N LYS A 387 8.44 16.31 -11.59
CA LYS A 387 9.40 15.18 -11.56
C LYS A 387 10.58 15.47 -10.66
N ALA A 388 10.94 16.74 -10.49
CA ALA A 388 12.05 17.16 -9.66
C ALA A 388 11.81 18.53 -9.02
N ILE A 389 12.31 18.68 -7.79
CA ILE A 389 12.39 19.96 -7.08
C ILE A 389 13.78 20.13 -6.48
N GLU A 390 14.18 21.40 -6.27
CA GLU A 390 15.33 21.77 -5.45
C GLU A 390 14.85 22.49 -4.20
N ILE A 391 15.32 22.05 -3.03
CA ILE A 391 15.12 22.72 -1.75
C ILE A 391 16.46 23.35 -1.39
N THR A 392 16.48 24.68 -1.27
CA THR A 392 17.66 25.42 -0.85
C THR A 392 17.50 25.83 0.61
N THR A 393 18.52 25.55 1.39
CA THR A 393 18.65 26.01 2.77
C THR A 393 19.81 26.99 2.91
N LEU A 394 20.00 27.58 4.09
CA LEU A 394 21.16 28.43 4.39
C LEU A 394 22.51 27.71 4.22
N LYS A 395 22.51 26.36 4.33
CA LYS A 395 23.73 25.55 4.33
C LYS A 395 23.90 24.74 3.04
N ASP A 396 22.80 24.17 2.55
CA ASP A 396 22.84 23.14 1.53
C ASP A 396 21.72 23.29 0.49
N LYS A 397 21.90 22.60 -0.65
CA LYS A 397 20.88 22.39 -1.66
C LYS A 397 20.60 20.92 -1.84
N VAL A 398 19.33 20.52 -1.79
CA VAL A 398 18.89 19.15 -1.96
C VAL A 398 17.99 19.06 -3.19
N THR A 399 18.40 18.27 -4.19
CA THR A 399 17.56 17.94 -5.34
C THR A 399 16.87 16.60 -5.11
N VAL A 400 15.56 16.59 -5.18
CA VAL A 400 14.73 15.37 -5.07
C VAL A 400 14.10 15.08 -6.42
N ARG A 401 14.27 13.83 -6.93
CA ARG A 401 13.78 13.41 -8.25
C ARG A 401 12.87 12.17 -8.14
N GLY A 402 11.86 12.11 -9.00
CA GLY A 402 10.89 11.03 -9.11
C GLY A 402 9.70 11.18 -8.18
N ASP A 403 8.49 10.82 -8.66
CA ASP A 403 7.21 10.99 -7.94
C ASP A 403 7.24 10.40 -6.52
N PHE A 404 7.67 9.15 -6.40
CA PHE A 404 7.70 8.45 -5.12
C PHE A 404 8.68 9.11 -4.12
N ASN A 405 9.88 9.48 -4.57
CA ASN A 405 10.90 10.11 -3.73
C ASN A 405 10.45 11.52 -3.31
N LEU A 406 9.88 12.31 -4.24
CA LEU A 406 9.31 13.62 -3.95
C LEU A 406 8.27 13.56 -2.85
N ARG A 407 7.30 12.69 -3.02
CA ARG A 407 6.22 12.51 -2.04
C ARG A 407 6.76 12.08 -0.69
N ASN A 408 7.68 11.14 -0.64
CA ASN A 408 8.28 10.66 0.60
C ASN A 408 9.14 11.70 1.29
N TYR A 409 9.98 12.42 0.54
CA TYR A 409 10.84 13.47 1.08
C TYR A 409 10.03 14.62 1.67
N LEU A 410 8.93 15.01 0.99
CA LEU A 410 8.02 16.06 1.43
C LEU A 410 6.92 15.52 2.37
N ASP A 411 7.33 14.82 3.41
CA ASP A 411 6.44 14.25 4.43
C ASP A 411 5.28 13.43 3.86
N LYS A 412 5.57 12.58 2.85
CA LYS A 412 4.62 11.69 2.16
C LYS A 412 3.38 12.42 1.63
N LEU A 413 3.58 13.46 0.84
CA LEU A 413 2.50 14.14 0.14
C LEU A 413 1.63 13.15 -0.64
N ARG A 414 0.36 13.48 -0.82
CA ARG A 414 -0.60 12.61 -1.52
C ARG A 414 -0.25 12.42 -2.99
N SER A 415 0.30 13.45 -3.65
CA SER A 415 0.72 13.42 -5.06
C SER A 415 1.91 14.35 -5.27
N SER A 416 2.54 14.26 -6.44
CA SER A 416 3.55 15.23 -6.91
C SER A 416 2.94 16.44 -7.65
N ALA A 417 1.60 16.49 -7.75
CA ALA A 417 0.89 17.65 -8.26
C ALA A 417 0.54 18.60 -7.10
N PHE A 418 1.36 19.63 -6.92
CA PHE A 418 1.18 20.61 -5.85
C PHE A 418 1.78 21.96 -6.21
N LYS A 419 1.29 23.00 -5.52
CA LYS A 419 1.95 24.31 -5.41
C LYS A 419 2.54 24.41 -4.01
N VAL A 420 3.71 25.00 -3.87
CA VAL A 420 4.33 25.30 -2.57
C VAL A 420 4.53 26.80 -2.42
N ASP A 421 4.16 27.34 -1.26
CA ASP A 421 4.38 28.73 -0.88
C ASP A 421 5.13 28.80 0.45
N LEU A 422 6.16 29.65 0.48
CA LEU A 422 6.89 30.03 1.68
C LEU A 422 6.45 31.43 2.12
N LYS A 423 6.06 31.58 3.37
CA LYS A 423 5.83 32.88 4.00
C LYS A 423 7.02 33.22 4.88
N PHE A 424 7.54 34.43 4.67
CA PHE A 424 8.72 34.91 5.36
C PHE A 424 8.35 35.93 6.44
N SER A 425 9.15 35.96 7.51
CA SER A 425 9.14 37.04 8.49
C SER A 425 9.75 38.35 7.89
N PRO A 426 9.58 39.51 8.56
CA PRO A 426 10.29 40.75 8.15
C PRO A 426 11.81 40.59 8.07
N GLN A 427 12.40 39.68 8.86
CA GLN A 427 13.82 39.35 8.84
C GLN A 427 14.19 38.32 7.75
N LYS A 428 13.33 38.11 6.75
CA LYS A 428 13.50 37.20 5.61
C LYS A 428 13.75 35.73 6.00
N LYS A 429 13.31 35.29 7.20
CA LYS A 429 13.34 33.89 7.62
C LYS A 429 12.00 33.22 7.29
N ALA A 430 12.01 32.01 6.75
CA ALA A 430 10.79 31.27 6.49
C ALA A 430 10.05 30.99 7.81
N LYS A 431 8.76 31.33 7.87
CA LYS A 431 7.89 31.20 9.03
C LYS A 431 6.80 30.15 8.84
N MET A 432 6.31 30.00 7.62
CA MET A 432 5.28 29.03 7.25
C MET A 432 5.57 28.44 5.88
N MET A 433 5.33 27.17 5.71
CA MET A 433 5.34 26.49 4.41
C MET A 433 3.96 25.89 4.15
N PHE A 434 3.41 26.18 2.98
CA PHE A 434 2.11 25.70 2.56
C PHE A 434 2.24 24.86 1.30
N PHE A 435 1.50 23.76 1.25
CA PHE A 435 1.28 22.97 0.04
C PHE A 435 -0.21 22.96 -0.30
N TRP A 436 -0.53 23.24 -1.55
CA TRP A 436 -1.84 22.99 -2.15
C TRP A 436 -1.66 21.94 -3.23
N GLY A 437 -2.41 20.86 -3.16
CA GLY A 437 -2.21 19.77 -4.09
C GLY A 437 -3.51 19.20 -4.64
N ALA A 438 -3.36 18.39 -5.70
CA ALA A 438 -4.44 17.75 -6.40
C ALA A 438 -4.16 16.26 -6.61
N GLY A 439 -5.14 15.42 -6.25
CA GLY A 439 -5.08 13.98 -6.44
C GLY A 439 -4.39 13.20 -5.33
N PHE A 440 -4.51 11.89 -5.41
CA PHE A 440 -3.88 10.91 -4.52
C PHE A 440 -3.29 9.76 -5.33
N GLY A 441 -1.97 9.67 -5.36
CA GLY A 441 -1.19 8.75 -6.16
C GLY A 441 -0.45 9.46 -7.30
N HIS A 442 0.12 8.67 -8.19
CA HIS A 442 0.98 9.17 -9.28
C HIS A 442 0.22 9.79 -10.47
N GLY A 443 -1.08 9.54 -10.61
CA GLY A 443 -1.91 10.13 -11.66
C GLY A 443 -1.73 9.51 -13.06
N VAL A 444 -1.09 8.34 -13.18
CA VAL A 444 -0.89 7.61 -14.45
C VAL A 444 -1.82 6.40 -14.53
N GLY A 445 -2.38 6.12 -15.70
CA GLY A 445 -3.30 5.00 -15.93
C GLY A 445 -4.67 5.22 -15.28
N MET A 446 -5.31 4.16 -14.75
CA MET A 446 -6.69 4.24 -14.28
C MET A 446 -6.82 4.99 -12.96
N CYS A 447 -7.67 6.02 -12.94
CA CYS A 447 -8.12 6.69 -11.74
C CYS A 447 -9.27 5.88 -11.11
N GLN A 448 -9.06 5.31 -9.92
CA GLN A 448 -10.05 4.43 -9.27
C GLN A 448 -11.35 5.17 -8.92
N GLU A 449 -11.25 6.38 -8.37
CA GLU A 449 -12.43 7.20 -8.05
C GLU A 449 -13.12 7.74 -9.30
N GLY A 450 -12.37 8.01 -10.38
CA GLY A 450 -12.93 8.35 -11.69
C GLY A 450 -13.66 7.15 -12.33
N ALA A 451 -13.05 5.96 -12.29
CA ALA A 451 -13.67 4.73 -12.77
C ALA A 451 -14.98 4.40 -12.00
N GLN A 452 -14.99 4.65 -10.68
CA GLN A 452 -16.19 4.51 -9.86
C GLN A 452 -17.32 5.44 -10.35
N PHE A 453 -17.04 6.72 -10.55
CA PHE A 453 -18.05 7.67 -11.01
C PHE A 453 -18.51 7.38 -12.44
N MET A 454 -17.61 6.97 -13.34
CA MET A 454 -17.98 6.52 -14.68
C MET A 454 -18.96 5.33 -14.62
N ALA A 455 -18.67 4.33 -13.78
CA ALA A 455 -19.53 3.16 -13.57
C ALA A 455 -20.92 3.57 -13.03
N GLU A 456 -20.97 4.42 -12.02
CA GLU A 456 -22.22 5.00 -11.48
C GLU A 456 -22.99 5.83 -12.52
N SER A 457 -22.30 6.38 -13.51
CA SER A 457 -22.87 7.10 -14.65
C SER A 457 -23.29 6.18 -15.82
N GLY A 458 -23.19 4.85 -15.65
CA GLY A 458 -23.65 3.86 -16.63
C GLY A 458 -22.59 3.38 -17.64
N PHE A 459 -21.31 3.78 -17.48
CA PHE A 459 -20.24 3.26 -18.33
C PHE A 459 -19.92 1.79 -17.99
N THR A 460 -19.70 0.99 -19.00
CA THR A 460 -19.23 -0.40 -18.88
C THR A 460 -17.74 -0.46 -18.51
N TYR A 461 -17.27 -1.58 -17.96
CA TYR A 461 -15.85 -1.77 -17.68
C TYR A 461 -14.96 -1.65 -18.92
N GLN A 462 -15.46 -2.02 -20.11
CA GLN A 462 -14.74 -1.85 -21.37
C GLN A 462 -14.55 -0.37 -21.72
N GLU A 463 -15.57 0.45 -21.57
CA GLU A 463 -15.49 1.89 -21.80
C GLU A 463 -14.58 2.57 -20.79
N ILE A 464 -14.64 2.17 -19.51
CA ILE A 464 -13.74 2.66 -18.45
C ILE A 464 -12.28 2.33 -18.80
N LEU A 465 -11.98 1.07 -19.12
CA LEU A 465 -10.61 0.67 -19.49
C LEU A 465 -10.12 1.37 -20.75
N LYS A 466 -10.98 1.55 -21.75
CA LYS A 466 -10.65 2.27 -22.99
C LYS A 466 -10.36 3.75 -22.74
N HIS A 467 -11.08 4.38 -21.79
CA HIS A 467 -10.83 5.77 -21.39
C HIS A 467 -9.43 5.94 -20.79
N TYR A 468 -9.05 5.09 -19.84
CA TYR A 468 -7.76 5.20 -19.14
C TYR A 468 -6.58 4.58 -19.88
N TYR A 469 -6.85 3.60 -20.76
CA TYR A 469 -5.85 2.91 -21.57
C TYR A 469 -6.27 2.94 -23.05
N PRO A 470 -6.21 4.12 -23.71
CA PRO A 470 -6.50 4.24 -25.12
C PRO A 470 -5.55 3.38 -25.97
N ASN A 471 -5.97 3.12 -27.22
CA ASN A 471 -5.19 2.33 -28.19
C ASN A 471 -4.91 0.88 -27.75
N THR A 472 -5.72 0.33 -26.84
CA THR A 472 -5.60 -1.03 -26.32
C THR A 472 -6.80 -1.89 -26.66
N GLU A 473 -6.65 -3.19 -26.52
CA GLU A 473 -7.72 -4.17 -26.66
C GLU A 473 -7.82 -5.06 -25.41
N ILE A 474 -9.04 -5.49 -25.11
CA ILE A 474 -9.32 -6.46 -24.04
C ILE A 474 -9.48 -7.83 -24.69
N ILE A 475 -8.65 -8.78 -24.27
CA ILE A 475 -8.73 -10.15 -24.75
C ILE A 475 -8.93 -11.14 -23.60
N LYS A 476 -9.41 -12.33 -23.90
CA LYS A 476 -9.36 -13.48 -22.99
C LYS A 476 -8.06 -14.23 -23.24
N HIS A 477 -7.18 -14.30 -22.23
CA HIS A 477 -5.82 -14.84 -22.34
C HIS A 477 -5.77 -16.33 -22.01
N TYR A 478 -6.62 -16.81 -21.05
CA TYR A 478 -6.78 -18.20 -20.66
C TYR A 478 -8.21 -18.55 -20.26
#